data_cabac317f0dcd2fd8320409c89f42ebf
#
_entry.id   cabac317f0dcd2fd8320409c89f42ebf
#
_cell.length_a   1.000
_cell.length_b   1.000
_cell.length_c   1.000
_cell.angle_alpha   90.00
_cell.angle_beta   90.00
_cell.angle_gamma   90.00
#
_symmetry.space_group_name_H-M   'P 1'
#
loop_
_entity.id
_entity.type
_entity.pdbx_description
1 polymer ?
#
loop_
_entity_poly.entity_id
_entity_poly.type
_entity_poly.pdbx_seq_one_letter_code
_entity_poly.pdbx_strand_id
1 'polypeptide(L)'
;MTADLFPHPWLVNNLLDASFVDQKTAELTNQPLPYGLADWLAQHFMPELAHTNEAQLEHSFIRPLLERMGWRPVPQMNYTVQGKQAKPDWCLALNASAASALPGSEAHEALQHMAAICEAKAWNKPLDTGKAHADNPHHQLMDYLATLRVRFGMLTNGRHWRLYDTREITARKTYLQMDLEQVLHLPDGAEKDRALALFAFFFGRDT
;
A
#
# COMPACT_ATOMS: atom_id res chain seq x y z
N MET A 1 -21.53 9.92 13.47
CA MET A 1 -21.21 10.38 12.11
C MET A 1 -20.02 11.31 12.27
N THR A 2 -18.79 10.81 12.13
CA THR A 2 -17.63 11.68 11.97
C THR A 2 -17.70 12.23 10.56
N ALA A 3 -17.90 13.53 10.42
CA ALA A 3 -17.80 14.20 9.14
C ALA A 3 -16.44 13.81 8.52
N ASP A 4 -16.43 13.43 7.26
CA ASP A 4 -15.20 13.32 6.48
C ASP A 4 -14.52 14.70 6.56
N LEU A 5 -13.47 14.78 7.36
CA LEU A 5 -12.69 16.01 7.57
C LEU A 5 -11.89 16.39 6.31
N PHE A 6 -11.89 15.54 5.30
CA PHE A 6 -11.18 15.76 4.05
C PHE A 6 -12.17 15.89 2.89
N PRO A 7 -12.21 17.05 2.22
CA PRO A 7 -13.09 17.28 1.08
C PRO A 7 -12.64 16.57 -0.20
N HIS A 8 -11.70 15.64 -0.13
CA HIS A 8 -11.14 14.98 -1.30
C HIS A 8 -11.77 13.60 -1.50
N PRO A 9 -12.54 13.36 -2.57
CA PRO A 9 -13.20 12.09 -2.81
C PRO A 9 -12.23 10.91 -3.02
N TRP A 10 -10.98 11.21 -3.34
CA TRP A 10 -9.91 10.23 -3.54
C TRP A 10 -9.16 9.83 -2.25
N LEU A 11 -9.46 10.47 -1.10
CA LEU A 11 -8.79 10.18 0.18
C LEU A 11 -9.81 9.82 1.26
N VAL A 12 -9.65 8.64 1.86
CA VAL A 12 -10.31 8.22 3.09
C VAL A 12 -9.25 8.03 4.16
N ASN A 13 -9.35 8.77 5.27
CA ASN A 13 -8.40 8.67 6.35
C ASN A 13 -9.08 8.55 7.71
N ASN A 14 -8.88 7.41 8.35
CA ASN A 14 -9.22 7.20 9.76
C ASN A 14 -8.03 6.63 10.55
N LEU A 15 -6.83 6.68 9.96
CA LEU A 15 -5.58 6.21 10.53
C LEU A 15 -4.78 7.33 11.20
N LEU A 16 -4.70 8.47 10.54
CA LEU A 16 -3.81 9.57 10.91
C LEU A 16 -4.62 10.77 11.40
N ASP A 17 -4.00 11.58 12.24
CA ASP A 17 -4.56 12.86 12.61
C ASP A 17 -4.76 13.76 11.38
N ALA A 18 -5.91 14.44 11.31
CA ALA A 18 -6.23 15.32 10.19
C ALA A 18 -5.20 16.44 10.02
N SER A 19 -4.78 17.04 11.14
CA SER A 19 -3.79 18.12 11.13
C SER A 19 -2.43 17.68 10.59
N PHE A 20 -2.05 16.41 10.83
CA PHE A 20 -0.84 15.84 10.26
C PHE A 20 -0.92 15.73 8.72
N VAL A 21 -2.05 15.25 8.20
CA VAL A 21 -2.24 15.13 6.75
C VAL A 21 -2.28 16.51 6.09
N ASP A 22 -2.96 17.49 6.71
CA ASP A 22 -2.99 18.88 6.23
C ASP A 22 -1.60 19.50 6.23
N GLN A 23 -0.83 19.30 7.29
CA GLN A 23 0.55 19.77 7.38
C GLN A 23 1.41 19.14 6.28
N LYS A 24 1.32 17.82 6.07
CA LYS A 24 2.07 17.13 5.02
C LYS A 24 1.66 17.61 3.63
N THR A 25 0.38 17.82 3.42
CA THR A 25 -0.12 18.39 2.16
C THR A 25 0.51 19.75 1.88
N ALA A 26 0.59 20.61 2.89
CA ALA A 26 1.23 21.93 2.75
C ALA A 26 2.75 21.84 2.52
N GLU A 27 3.44 20.95 3.25
CA GLU A 27 4.88 20.72 3.09
C GLU A 27 5.25 20.18 1.70
N LEU A 28 4.42 19.29 1.14
CA LEU A 28 4.64 18.68 -0.16
C LEU A 28 4.22 19.57 -1.34
N THR A 29 3.43 20.62 -1.07
CA THR A 29 3.03 21.57 -2.09
C THR A 29 4.28 22.27 -2.67
N ASN A 30 4.42 22.26 -3.98
CA ASN A 30 5.56 22.80 -4.74
C ASN A 30 6.87 22.00 -4.63
N GLN A 31 6.86 20.81 -4.04
CA GLN A 31 7.99 19.90 -4.14
C GLN A 31 7.92 19.10 -5.46
N PRO A 32 9.06 18.79 -6.10
CA PRO A 32 9.04 17.92 -7.26
C PRO A 32 8.55 16.52 -6.85
N LEU A 33 7.68 15.94 -7.68
CA LEU A 33 7.20 14.58 -7.46
C LEU A 33 8.39 13.60 -7.47
N PRO A 34 8.57 12.80 -6.42
CA PRO A 34 9.67 11.87 -6.35
C PRO A 34 9.51 10.77 -7.41
N TYR A 35 10.63 10.17 -7.77
CA TYR A 35 10.68 8.96 -8.60
C TYR A 35 10.18 9.14 -10.05
N GLY A 36 9.88 10.35 -10.54
CA GLY A 36 9.20 10.56 -11.82
C GLY A 36 7.85 9.86 -11.88
N LEU A 37 7.13 9.88 -10.75
CA LEU A 37 5.91 9.07 -10.52
C LEU A 37 4.78 9.46 -11.47
N ALA A 38 4.60 10.77 -11.73
CA ALA A 38 3.52 11.24 -12.61
C ALA A 38 3.67 10.69 -14.04
N ASP A 39 4.86 10.83 -14.63
CA ASP A 39 5.14 10.35 -15.98
C ASP A 39 5.01 8.83 -16.07
N TRP A 40 5.49 8.13 -15.04
CA TRP A 40 5.40 6.69 -14.99
C TRP A 40 3.95 6.23 -14.93
N LEU A 41 3.13 6.82 -14.06
CA LEU A 41 1.71 6.49 -13.94
C LEU A 41 0.94 6.82 -15.21
N ALA A 42 1.23 7.96 -15.87
CA ALA A 42 0.61 8.31 -17.14
C ALA A 42 0.87 7.28 -18.26
N GLN A 43 2.00 6.56 -18.19
CA GLN A 43 2.37 5.53 -19.16
C GLN A 43 1.86 4.14 -18.80
N HIS A 44 1.68 3.84 -17.53
CA HIS A 44 1.44 2.46 -17.05
C HIS A 44 0.06 2.23 -16.43
N PHE A 45 -0.63 3.30 -16.03
CA PHE A 45 -1.99 3.20 -15.52
C PHE A 45 -2.99 3.19 -16.69
N MET A 46 -3.17 2.01 -17.28
CA MET A 46 -3.96 1.84 -18.49
C MET A 46 -5.31 1.17 -18.20
N PRO A 47 -6.37 1.46 -18.96
CA PRO A 47 -7.69 0.86 -18.77
C PRO A 47 -7.68 -0.68 -18.81
N GLU A 48 -6.73 -1.27 -19.53
CA GLU A 48 -6.55 -2.71 -19.65
C GLU A 48 -6.24 -3.41 -18.32
N LEU A 49 -5.71 -2.68 -17.34
CA LEU A 49 -5.46 -3.21 -15.99
C LEU A 49 -6.74 -3.77 -15.35
N ALA A 50 -7.89 -3.19 -15.65
CA ALA A 50 -9.17 -3.65 -15.16
C ALA A 50 -9.59 -5.04 -15.69
N HIS A 51 -8.96 -5.51 -16.75
CA HIS A 51 -9.20 -6.80 -17.39
C HIS A 51 -8.13 -7.84 -17.09
N THR A 52 -7.10 -7.50 -16.34
CA THR A 52 -6.05 -8.43 -15.93
C THR A 52 -6.51 -9.30 -14.76
N ASN A 53 -5.99 -10.53 -14.68
CA ASN A 53 -6.11 -11.29 -13.44
C ASN A 53 -5.14 -10.77 -12.36
N GLU A 54 -5.28 -11.27 -11.14
CA GLU A 54 -4.49 -10.81 -9.99
C GLU A 54 -2.97 -10.93 -10.25
N ALA A 55 -2.51 -12.07 -10.70
CA ALA A 55 -1.08 -12.30 -10.97
C ALA A 55 -0.53 -11.40 -12.09
N GLN A 56 -1.33 -11.14 -13.12
CA GLN A 56 -0.96 -10.20 -14.17
C GLN A 56 -0.89 -8.77 -13.66
N LEU A 57 -1.88 -8.35 -12.87
CA LEU A 57 -1.91 -7.02 -12.26
C LEU A 57 -0.71 -6.80 -11.32
N GLU A 58 -0.41 -7.79 -10.49
CA GLU A 58 0.77 -7.76 -9.63
C GLU A 58 2.06 -7.59 -10.43
N HIS A 59 2.23 -8.39 -11.47
CA HIS A 59 3.47 -8.39 -12.25
C HIS A 59 3.62 -7.17 -13.14
N SER A 60 2.54 -6.72 -13.79
CA SER A 60 2.61 -5.64 -14.79
C SER A 60 2.47 -4.23 -14.19
N PHE A 61 1.89 -4.10 -13.00
CA PHE A 61 1.61 -2.78 -12.45
C PHE A 61 2.01 -2.64 -10.96
N ILE A 62 1.50 -3.49 -10.05
CA ILE A 62 1.68 -3.27 -8.60
C ILE A 62 3.16 -3.37 -8.21
N ARG A 63 3.83 -4.45 -8.61
CA ARG A 63 5.25 -4.63 -8.33
C ARG A 63 6.12 -3.53 -8.96
N PRO A 64 6.01 -3.20 -10.26
CA PRO A 64 6.76 -2.10 -10.85
C PRO A 64 6.52 -0.76 -10.15
N LEU A 65 5.28 -0.49 -9.70
CA LEU A 65 4.97 0.72 -8.96
C LEU A 65 5.67 0.74 -7.58
N LEU A 66 5.64 -0.37 -6.83
CA LEU A 66 6.38 -0.49 -5.57
C LEU A 66 7.89 -0.28 -5.79
N GLU A 67 8.47 -0.90 -6.81
CA GLU A 67 9.88 -0.72 -7.17
C GLU A 67 10.18 0.74 -7.55
N ARG A 68 9.27 1.39 -8.29
CA ARG A 68 9.36 2.80 -8.66
C ARG A 68 9.34 3.72 -7.43
N MET A 69 8.51 3.38 -6.43
CA MET A 69 8.42 4.08 -5.15
C MET A 69 9.57 3.74 -4.18
N GLY A 70 10.62 3.09 -4.66
CA GLY A 70 11.85 2.84 -3.91
C GLY A 70 11.89 1.53 -3.13
N TRP A 71 10.80 0.78 -3.06
CA TRP A 71 10.76 -0.50 -2.36
C TRP A 71 11.58 -1.58 -3.07
N ARG A 72 11.93 -2.62 -2.32
CA ARG A 72 12.46 -3.89 -2.85
C ARG A 72 11.48 -5.01 -2.49
N PRO A 73 10.45 -5.24 -3.33
CA PRO A 73 9.45 -6.27 -3.07
C PRO A 73 10.02 -7.66 -3.30
N VAL A 74 9.93 -8.50 -2.27
CA VAL A 74 10.31 -9.92 -2.30
C VAL A 74 9.03 -10.75 -2.31
N PRO A 75 8.80 -11.59 -3.34
CA PRO A 75 7.51 -12.23 -3.53
C PRO A 75 7.31 -13.45 -2.61
N GLN A 76 6.05 -13.63 -2.20
CA GLN A 76 5.48 -14.89 -1.69
C GLN A 76 6.31 -15.62 -0.64
N MET A 77 6.93 -14.89 0.26
CA MET A 77 7.63 -15.50 1.38
C MET A 77 6.65 -16.23 2.29
N ASN A 78 6.94 -17.48 2.64
CA ASN A 78 6.09 -18.29 3.49
C ASN A 78 6.75 -18.45 4.85
N TYR A 79 6.17 -17.84 5.87
CA TYR A 79 6.64 -17.89 7.24
C TYR A 79 5.68 -18.66 8.13
N THR A 80 6.23 -19.47 9.04
CA THR A 80 5.46 -20.11 10.10
C THR A 80 5.89 -19.55 11.45
N VAL A 81 4.97 -18.88 12.13
CA VAL A 81 5.22 -18.28 13.45
C VAL A 81 4.23 -18.88 14.45
N GLN A 82 4.72 -19.58 15.45
CA GLN A 82 3.89 -20.23 16.47
C GLN A 82 2.76 -21.12 15.90
N GLY A 83 3.07 -21.86 14.83
CA GLY A 83 2.13 -22.73 14.14
C GLY A 83 1.14 -22.02 13.19
N LYS A 84 1.19 -20.70 13.09
CA LYS A 84 0.40 -19.93 12.13
C LYS A 84 1.23 -19.64 10.88
N GLN A 85 0.64 -19.84 9.72
CA GLN A 85 1.27 -19.50 8.43
C GLN A 85 0.90 -18.07 8.01
N ALA A 86 1.90 -17.35 7.48
CA ALA A 86 1.71 -16.05 6.84
C ALA A 86 2.47 -16.07 5.50
N LYS A 87 1.73 -15.80 4.43
CA LYS A 87 2.27 -15.76 3.07
C LYS A 87 1.76 -14.51 2.36
N PRO A 88 2.29 -13.32 2.71
CA PRO A 88 1.93 -12.10 1.99
C PRO A 88 2.43 -12.17 0.54
N ASP A 89 1.75 -11.50 -0.38
CA ASP A 89 2.17 -11.43 -1.77
C ASP A 89 3.56 -10.80 -1.89
N TRP A 90 3.83 -9.76 -1.10
CA TRP A 90 5.11 -9.06 -1.08
C TRP A 90 5.59 -8.72 0.33
N CYS A 91 6.83 -9.10 0.63
CA CYS A 91 7.59 -8.54 1.74
C CYS A 91 8.39 -7.34 1.23
N LEU A 92 8.22 -6.17 1.83
CA LEU A 92 8.84 -4.93 1.37
C LEU A 92 10.11 -4.64 2.18
N ALA A 93 11.24 -4.68 1.51
CA ALA A 93 12.55 -4.38 2.10
C ALA A 93 13.00 -2.97 1.74
N LEU A 94 13.73 -2.33 2.66
CA LEU A 94 14.22 -0.95 2.47
C LEU A 94 15.36 -0.84 1.45
N ASN A 95 16.13 -1.92 1.25
CA ASN A 95 17.28 -1.93 0.36
C ASN A 95 17.58 -3.32 -0.18
N ALA A 96 18.51 -3.40 -1.12
CA ALA A 96 18.88 -4.64 -1.78
C ALA A 96 19.49 -5.69 -0.82
N SER A 97 20.26 -5.26 0.18
CA SER A 97 20.84 -6.17 1.18
C SER A 97 19.73 -6.82 2.01
N ALA A 98 18.78 -6.03 2.52
CA ALA A 98 17.63 -6.54 3.26
C ALA A 98 16.78 -7.46 2.40
N ALA A 99 16.53 -7.12 1.13
CA ALA A 99 15.79 -7.97 0.20
C ALA A 99 16.47 -9.32 -0.07
N SER A 100 17.81 -9.32 -0.17
CA SER A 100 18.59 -10.55 -0.38
C SER A 100 18.65 -11.43 0.87
N ALA A 101 18.46 -10.85 2.04
CA ALA A 101 18.48 -11.58 3.31
C ALA A 101 17.13 -12.27 3.61
N LEU A 102 16.00 -11.79 3.05
CA LEU A 102 14.68 -12.35 3.32
C LEU A 102 14.50 -13.81 2.89
N PRO A 103 14.93 -14.24 1.68
CA PRO A 103 14.84 -15.65 1.28
C PRO A 103 15.74 -16.53 2.12
N GLY A 104 15.17 -17.59 2.71
CA GLY A 104 15.91 -18.55 3.55
C GLY A 104 16.12 -18.12 5.00
N SER A 105 15.70 -16.92 5.39
CA SER A 105 15.70 -16.50 6.78
C SER A 105 14.56 -17.15 7.57
N GLU A 106 14.83 -17.50 8.81
CA GLU A 106 13.79 -17.81 9.77
C GLU A 106 12.90 -16.57 10.02
N ALA A 107 11.64 -16.79 10.41
CA ALA A 107 10.67 -15.71 10.55
C ALA A 107 11.18 -14.56 11.45
N HIS A 108 11.87 -14.85 12.55
CA HIS A 108 12.37 -13.84 13.48
C HIS A 108 13.55 -13.02 12.91
N GLU A 109 14.34 -13.60 12.02
CA GLU A 109 15.45 -12.90 11.33
C GLU A 109 14.87 -12.03 10.19
N ALA A 110 13.90 -12.57 9.46
CA ALA A 110 13.24 -11.87 8.36
C ALA A 110 12.61 -10.54 8.82
N LEU A 111 12.07 -10.48 10.05
CA LEU A 111 11.49 -9.27 10.62
C LEU A 111 12.48 -8.09 10.73
N GLN A 112 13.78 -8.34 10.82
CA GLN A 112 14.81 -7.29 10.86
C GLN A 112 15.04 -6.66 9.48
N HIS A 113 14.62 -7.35 8.43
CA HIS A 113 14.82 -6.96 7.04
C HIS A 113 13.53 -6.49 6.35
N MET A 114 12.40 -6.71 7.00
CA MET A 114 11.06 -6.42 6.47
C MET A 114 10.51 -5.13 7.07
N ALA A 115 10.37 -4.08 6.27
CA ALA A 115 9.82 -2.81 6.71
C ALA A 115 8.29 -2.80 6.68
N ALA A 116 7.71 -3.46 5.68
CA ALA A 116 6.26 -3.57 5.50
C ALA A 116 5.91 -4.86 4.74
N ILE A 117 4.64 -5.20 4.68
CA ILE A 117 4.10 -6.20 3.77
C ILE A 117 3.06 -5.56 2.85
N CYS A 118 2.91 -6.13 1.66
CA CYS A 118 1.86 -5.72 0.72
C CYS A 118 1.07 -6.94 0.29
N GLU A 119 -0.25 -6.81 0.34
CA GLU A 119 -1.22 -7.78 -0.17
C GLU A 119 -1.92 -7.17 -1.37
N ALA A 120 -1.92 -7.89 -2.47
CA ALA A 120 -2.51 -7.49 -3.73
C ALA A 120 -3.80 -8.27 -4.00
N LYS A 121 -4.72 -7.64 -4.71
CA LYS A 121 -5.96 -8.27 -5.15
C LYS A 121 -6.26 -7.88 -6.60
N ALA A 122 -7.05 -8.70 -7.28
CA ALA A 122 -7.53 -8.36 -8.62
C ALA A 122 -8.25 -7.00 -8.61
N TRP A 123 -8.14 -6.25 -9.71
CA TRP A 123 -8.65 -4.87 -9.87
C TRP A 123 -10.07 -4.65 -9.35
N ASN A 124 -10.97 -5.57 -9.69
CA ASN A 124 -12.39 -5.47 -9.32
C ASN A 124 -12.71 -6.11 -7.96
N LYS A 125 -11.72 -6.61 -7.22
CA LYS A 125 -11.95 -7.21 -5.92
C LYS A 125 -12.13 -6.11 -4.87
N PRO A 126 -13.29 -6.06 -4.18
CA PRO A 126 -13.47 -5.16 -3.05
C PRO A 126 -12.51 -5.53 -1.91
N LEU A 127 -11.90 -4.53 -1.28
CA LEU A 127 -10.88 -4.74 -0.24
C LEU A 127 -11.45 -5.07 1.15
N ASP A 128 -12.78 -4.98 1.33
CA ASP A 128 -13.47 -5.17 2.61
C ASP A 128 -14.43 -6.35 2.66
N THR A 129 -14.62 -7.04 1.55
CA THR A 129 -15.67 -8.04 1.44
C THR A 129 -15.12 -9.41 1.12
N GLY A 130 -15.69 -10.41 1.76
CA GLY A 130 -15.43 -11.82 1.51
C GLY A 130 -16.56 -12.66 2.09
N LYS A 131 -16.76 -13.88 1.58
CA LYS A 131 -17.78 -14.81 2.08
C LYS A 131 -17.44 -15.35 3.46
N ALA A 132 -16.15 -15.48 3.76
CA ALA A 132 -15.61 -15.88 5.05
C ALA A 132 -14.55 -14.89 5.51
N HIS A 133 -14.13 -14.96 6.77
CA HIS A 133 -13.06 -14.13 7.32
C HIS A 133 -11.78 -14.24 6.47
N ALA A 134 -11.38 -15.45 6.12
CA ALA A 134 -10.20 -15.72 5.31
C ALA A 134 -10.28 -15.18 3.87
N ASP A 135 -11.49 -14.97 3.34
CA ASP A 135 -11.69 -14.45 1.98
C ASP A 135 -11.73 -12.91 1.93
N ASN A 136 -11.73 -12.27 3.10
CA ASN A 136 -11.76 -10.81 3.21
C ASN A 136 -10.33 -10.27 3.18
N PRO A 137 -9.93 -9.50 2.15
CA PRO A 137 -8.57 -9.01 2.01
C PRO A 137 -8.07 -8.19 3.20
N HIS A 138 -8.94 -7.38 3.81
CA HIS A 138 -8.61 -6.63 5.01
C HIS A 138 -8.21 -7.57 6.16
N HIS A 139 -9.01 -8.58 6.45
CA HIS A 139 -8.71 -9.52 7.53
C HIS A 139 -7.48 -10.38 7.23
N GLN A 140 -7.30 -10.78 5.98
CA GLN A 140 -6.12 -11.53 5.55
C GLN A 140 -4.84 -10.74 5.84
N LEU A 141 -4.78 -9.46 5.44
CA LEU A 141 -3.64 -8.61 5.75
C LEU A 141 -3.45 -8.44 7.26
N MET A 142 -4.53 -8.22 8.01
CA MET A 142 -4.45 -8.09 9.47
C MET A 142 -3.89 -9.32 10.16
N ASP A 143 -4.28 -10.52 9.72
CA ASP A 143 -3.76 -11.78 10.22
C ASP A 143 -2.25 -11.93 9.93
N TYR A 144 -1.80 -11.50 8.74
CA TYR A 144 -0.37 -11.49 8.41
C TYR A 144 0.42 -10.50 9.26
N LEU A 145 -0.08 -9.27 9.42
CA LEU A 145 0.57 -8.27 10.26
C LEU A 145 0.71 -8.74 11.71
N ALA A 146 -0.36 -9.32 12.26
CA ALA A 146 -0.36 -9.85 13.62
C ALA A 146 0.58 -11.05 13.76
N THR A 147 0.60 -11.96 12.78
CA THR A 147 1.43 -13.17 12.79
C THR A 147 2.91 -12.82 12.67
N LEU A 148 3.26 -11.95 11.72
CA LEU A 148 4.62 -11.53 11.44
C LEU A 148 5.10 -10.41 12.36
N ARG A 149 4.22 -9.77 13.13
CA ARG A 149 4.53 -8.60 13.96
C ARG A 149 5.16 -7.44 13.18
N VAL A 150 4.81 -7.31 11.91
CA VAL A 150 5.25 -6.20 11.06
C VAL A 150 4.37 -4.99 11.34
N ARG A 151 4.98 -3.81 11.44
CA ARG A 151 4.26 -2.60 11.79
C ARG A 151 3.35 -2.12 10.66
N PHE A 152 3.87 -2.03 9.44
CA PHE A 152 3.15 -1.43 8.32
C PHE A 152 2.66 -2.49 7.35
N GLY A 153 1.44 -2.30 6.87
CA GLY A 153 0.83 -3.10 5.82
C GLY A 153 0.23 -2.26 4.73
N MET A 154 0.35 -2.73 3.51
CA MET A 154 -0.32 -2.17 2.35
C MET A 154 -1.32 -3.20 1.80
N LEU A 155 -2.50 -2.74 1.42
CA LEU A 155 -3.51 -3.56 0.73
C LEU A 155 -3.94 -2.82 -0.52
N THR A 156 -3.83 -3.47 -1.67
CA THR A 156 -4.17 -2.82 -2.93
C THR A 156 -4.84 -3.77 -3.92
N ASN A 157 -5.69 -3.21 -4.77
CA ASN A 157 -6.18 -3.84 -6.00
C ASN A 157 -5.72 -3.08 -7.26
N GLY A 158 -4.61 -2.33 -7.14
CA GLY A 158 -4.09 -1.48 -8.20
C GLY A 158 -4.77 -0.11 -8.25
N ARG A 159 -6.09 -0.05 -8.06
CA ARG A 159 -6.89 1.16 -8.02
C ARG A 159 -6.89 1.80 -6.63
N HIS A 160 -7.31 1.05 -5.61
CA HIS A 160 -7.30 1.50 -4.22
C HIS A 160 -6.03 1.06 -3.53
N TRP A 161 -5.42 1.95 -2.80
CA TRP A 161 -4.23 1.71 -2.00
C TRP A 161 -4.53 2.06 -0.55
N ARG A 162 -4.35 1.10 0.36
CA ARG A 162 -4.55 1.26 1.79
C ARG A 162 -3.25 1.10 2.55
N LEU A 163 -3.01 2.00 3.49
CA LEU A 163 -1.93 1.91 4.46
C LEU A 163 -2.50 1.58 5.84
N TYR A 164 -1.88 0.64 6.53
CA TYR A 164 -2.18 0.25 7.89
C TYR A 164 -0.94 0.43 8.77
N ASP A 165 -1.14 0.92 10.00
CA ASP A 165 -0.12 0.93 11.06
C ASP A 165 -0.65 0.12 12.25
N THR A 166 0.04 -0.94 12.62
CA THR A 166 -0.39 -1.83 13.72
C THR A 166 -0.43 -1.16 15.08
N ARG A 167 0.22 0.00 15.25
CA ARG A 167 0.16 0.79 16.49
C ARG A 167 -1.15 1.55 16.64
N GLU A 168 -1.82 1.84 15.52
CA GLU A 168 -3.08 2.59 15.48
C GLU A 168 -4.30 1.69 15.29
N ILE A 169 -4.11 0.36 15.29
CA ILE A 169 -5.22 -0.58 15.13
C ILE A 169 -6.08 -0.56 16.37
N THR A 170 -7.31 -0.12 16.18
CA THR A 170 -8.39 -0.18 17.15
C THR A 170 -9.36 -1.32 16.78
N ALA A 171 -10.42 -1.52 17.55
CA ALA A 171 -11.51 -2.45 17.22
C ALA A 171 -12.26 -2.07 15.92
N ARG A 172 -11.98 -0.90 15.34
CA ARG A 172 -12.53 -0.43 14.07
C ARG A 172 -11.50 -0.64 12.97
N LYS A 173 -11.99 -0.76 11.72
CA LYS A 173 -11.13 -0.74 10.54
C LYS A 173 -10.43 0.62 10.44
N THR A 174 -9.14 0.64 10.71
CA THR A 174 -8.32 1.86 10.76
C THR A 174 -7.30 1.79 9.64
N TYR A 175 -7.44 2.65 8.65
CA TYR A 175 -6.51 2.75 7.50
C TYR A 175 -6.57 4.15 6.87
N LEU A 176 -5.53 4.48 6.12
CA LEU A 176 -5.57 5.54 5.13
C LEU A 176 -5.75 4.89 3.76
N GLN A 177 -6.71 5.34 2.96
CA GLN A 177 -6.92 4.86 1.59
C GLN A 177 -6.84 5.99 0.59
N MET A 178 -6.13 5.74 -0.51
CA MET A 178 -6.19 6.60 -1.69
C MET A 178 -6.77 5.83 -2.89
N ASP A 179 -7.66 6.49 -3.62
CA ASP A 179 -8.18 6.01 -4.92
C ASP A 179 -7.29 6.60 -6.03
N LEU A 180 -6.31 5.81 -6.47
CA LEU A 180 -5.35 6.24 -7.48
C LEU A 180 -6.01 6.54 -8.83
N GLU A 181 -7.08 5.82 -9.17
CA GLU A 181 -7.84 6.07 -10.39
C GLU A 181 -8.49 7.46 -10.35
N GLN A 182 -9.12 7.84 -9.24
CA GLN A 182 -9.68 9.19 -9.09
C GLN A 182 -8.59 10.27 -9.11
N VAL A 183 -7.45 10.03 -8.45
CA VAL A 183 -6.32 10.96 -8.48
C VAL A 183 -5.84 11.21 -9.91
N LEU A 184 -5.70 10.16 -10.72
CA LEU A 184 -5.22 10.29 -12.09
C LEU A 184 -6.24 10.95 -13.04
N HIS A 185 -7.53 10.88 -12.71
CA HIS A 185 -8.59 11.58 -13.44
C HIS A 185 -8.77 13.05 -13.03
N LEU A 186 -8.08 13.53 -11.99
CA LEU A 186 -8.07 14.95 -11.68
C LEU A 186 -7.48 15.75 -12.87
N PRO A 187 -8.00 16.97 -13.11
CA PRO A 187 -7.37 17.88 -14.04
C PRO A 187 -5.91 18.14 -13.70
N ASP A 188 -5.07 18.27 -14.72
CA ASP A 188 -3.67 18.61 -14.50
C ASP A 188 -3.55 19.94 -13.76
N GLY A 189 -2.71 19.98 -12.75
CA GLY A 189 -2.51 21.15 -11.90
C GLY A 189 -2.23 20.81 -10.44
N ALA A 190 -2.23 21.84 -9.61
CA ALA A 190 -1.76 21.78 -8.24
C ALA A 190 -2.52 20.76 -7.35
N GLU A 191 -3.77 20.44 -7.64
CA GLU A 191 -4.52 19.44 -6.86
C GLU A 191 -4.04 18.02 -7.18
N LYS A 192 -3.88 17.69 -8.47
CA LYS A 192 -3.35 16.41 -8.90
C LYS A 192 -1.92 16.20 -8.42
N ASP A 193 -1.09 17.23 -8.53
CA ASP A 193 0.31 17.19 -8.07
C ASP A 193 0.39 16.91 -6.57
N ARG A 194 -0.44 17.59 -5.77
CA ARG A 194 -0.54 17.35 -4.32
C ARG A 194 -1.02 15.94 -4.00
N ALA A 195 -2.04 15.44 -4.69
CA ALA A 195 -2.55 14.09 -4.48
C ALA A 195 -1.49 13.04 -4.81
N LEU A 196 -0.74 13.20 -5.90
CA LEU A 196 0.37 12.33 -6.25
C LEU A 196 1.55 12.43 -5.27
N ALA A 197 1.84 13.63 -4.77
CA ALA A 197 2.86 13.81 -3.73
C ALA A 197 2.48 13.12 -2.42
N LEU A 198 1.21 13.21 -2.00
CA LEU A 198 0.69 12.47 -0.84
C LEU A 198 0.72 10.95 -1.08
N PHE A 199 0.38 10.50 -2.28
CA PHE A 199 0.48 9.09 -2.63
C PHE A 199 1.93 8.59 -2.51
N ALA A 200 2.88 9.32 -3.07
CA ALA A 200 4.30 9.01 -2.96
C ALA A 200 4.78 9.05 -1.50
N PHE A 201 4.27 10.01 -0.71
CA PHE A 201 4.60 10.11 0.70
C PHE A 201 4.07 8.92 1.50
N PHE A 202 2.81 8.52 1.38
CA PHE A 202 2.24 7.46 2.20
C PHE A 202 2.61 6.05 1.76
N PHE A 203 2.88 5.83 0.48
CA PHE A 203 3.15 4.50 -0.07
C PHE A 203 4.60 4.31 -0.55
N GLY A 204 5.40 5.37 -0.56
CA GLY A 204 6.82 5.30 -0.89
C GLY A 204 7.67 4.82 0.28
N ARG A 205 8.89 4.41 -0.03
CA ARG A 205 9.86 3.91 0.96
C ARG A 205 10.48 5.01 1.81
N ASP A 206 10.75 6.17 1.20
CA ASP A 206 11.61 7.22 1.78
C ASP A 206 10.78 8.22 2.62
N THR A 207 9.74 7.75 3.29
CA THR A 207 8.80 8.55 4.08
C THR A 207 8.88 8.26 5.58
#